data_d6c6fbcf7f7dafd1ad5ae5cb4396bc9c
#
_entry.id   d6c6fbcf7f7dafd1ad5ae5cb4396bc9c
#
_cell.length_a   1.000
_cell.length_b   1.000
_cell.length_c   1.000
_cell.angle_alpha   90.00
_cell.angle_beta   90.00
_cell.angle_gamma   90.00
#
_symmetry.space_group_name_H-M   'P 1'
#
loop_
_entity.id
_entity.type
_entity.pdbx_description
1 polymer ?
#
loop_
_entity_poly.entity_id
_entity_poly.type
_entity_poly.pdbx_seq_one_letter_code
_entity_poly.pdbx_strand_id
1 'polypeptide(L)'
;MTDLLVTTLDDGVATLTLNRPNAINSLNLEMLQTASELLTSWAHDDSVREVVLRGEGTRGFSAGADVRELSQAVSDRGPWLRFLEVEYLLDLIVAQFPKHITAHLNGITMGGGLGLTVNADRRIVDSSTLMAMPETKIGFFPDAGVMYWLARAGALGTHMALTSGTI
;
A
#
# COMPACT_ATOMS: atom_id res chain seq x y z
N MET A 1 22.53 -5.94 3.25
CA MET A 1 21.21 -5.89 2.61
C MET A 1 20.49 -4.68 3.22
N THR A 2 19.97 -3.78 2.43
CA THR A 2 19.10 -2.71 2.93
C THR A 2 17.76 -3.34 3.25
N ASP A 3 17.28 -3.18 4.47
CA ASP A 3 15.97 -3.68 4.84
C ASP A 3 14.89 -3.00 3.98
N LEU A 4 14.06 -3.78 3.29
CA LEU A 4 12.98 -3.27 2.44
C LEU A 4 11.85 -2.64 3.26
N LEU A 5 11.72 -3.08 4.49
CA LEU A 5 10.83 -2.52 5.51
C LEU A 5 11.66 -2.20 6.75
N VAL A 6 11.40 -1.07 7.37
CA VAL A 6 11.98 -0.67 8.66
C VAL A 6 10.87 -0.57 9.68
N THR A 7 11.10 -1.15 10.86
CA THR A 7 10.11 -1.13 11.94
C THR A 7 10.69 -0.48 13.20
N THR A 8 9.86 0.24 13.91
CA THR A 8 10.14 0.75 15.25
C THR A 8 8.95 0.51 16.15
N LEU A 9 9.19 0.31 17.44
CA LEU A 9 8.16 0.28 18.46
C LEU A 9 8.55 1.29 19.54
N ASP A 10 7.72 2.30 19.73
CA ASP A 10 7.93 3.35 20.72
C ASP A 10 6.59 3.66 21.40
N ASP A 11 6.57 3.61 22.73
CA ASP A 11 5.38 3.81 23.57
C ASP A 11 4.11 3.15 23.03
N GLY A 12 4.22 1.89 22.59
CA GLY A 12 3.10 1.11 22.06
C GLY A 12 2.64 1.50 20.64
N VAL A 13 3.35 2.38 19.96
CA VAL A 13 3.14 2.70 18.55
C VAL A 13 4.15 1.94 17.71
N ALA A 14 3.67 0.96 16.93
CA ALA A 14 4.49 0.23 15.98
C ALA A 14 4.47 0.98 14.64
N THR A 15 5.62 1.37 14.13
CA THR A 15 5.74 2.02 12.81
C THR A 15 6.28 1.04 11.79
N LEU A 16 5.58 0.87 10.68
CA LEU A 16 6.01 0.16 9.48
C LEU A 16 6.39 1.18 8.40
N THR A 17 7.65 1.25 8.06
CA THR A 17 8.16 2.15 7.01
C THR A 17 8.54 1.34 5.78
N LEU A 18 7.89 1.64 4.64
CA LEU A 18 8.29 1.15 3.32
C LEU A 18 9.63 1.80 2.95
N ASN A 19 10.68 1.02 2.72
CA ASN A 19 12.05 1.54 2.61
C ASN A 19 12.71 1.22 1.25
N ARG A 20 12.05 1.65 0.18
CA ARG A 20 12.59 1.65 -1.20
C ARG A 20 12.46 3.05 -1.83
N PRO A 21 13.01 4.12 -1.22
CA PRO A 21 12.76 5.50 -1.66
C PRO A 21 13.18 5.77 -3.11
N ASN A 22 14.19 5.08 -3.63
CA ASN A 22 14.64 5.20 -5.02
C ASN A 22 13.59 4.70 -6.03
N ALA A 23 12.71 3.79 -5.62
CA ALA A 23 11.58 3.27 -6.41
C ALA A 23 10.24 3.85 -5.94
N ILE A 24 10.24 4.96 -5.19
CA ILE A 24 9.05 5.54 -4.55
C ILE A 24 8.29 4.46 -3.77
N ASN A 25 9.02 3.67 -3.03
CA ASN A 25 8.50 2.60 -2.16
C ASN A 25 7.54 1.64 -2.89
N SER A 26 7.79 1.36 -4.19
CA SER A 26 7.00 0.37 -4.93
C SER A 26 7.09 -0.99 -4.25
N LEU A 27 5.92 -1.64 -4.17
CA LEU A 27 5.70 -2.88 -3.43
C LEU A 27 6.16 -4.08 -4.27
N ASN A 28 7.08 -4.87 -3.73
CA ASN A 28 7.44 -6.16 -4.28
C ASN A 28 6.90 -7.30 -3.42
N LEU A 29 6.97 -8.53 -3.89
CA LEU A 29 6.41 -9.68 -3.19
C LEU A 29 7.00 -9.86 -1.78
N GLU A 30 8.30 -9.65 -1.61
CA GLU A 30 8.98 -9.76 -0.31
C GLU A 30 8.44 -8.73 0.70
N MET A 31 8.24 -7.48 0.28
CA MET A 31 7.65 -6.43 1.12
C MET A 31 6.23 -6.79 1.55
N LEU A 32 5.41 -7.27 0.62
CA LEU A 32 4.02 -7.65 0.92
C LEU A 32 3.94 -8.80 1.93
N GLN A 33 4.78 -9.83 1.74
CA GLN A 33 4.85 -10.97 2.65
C GLN A 33 5.31 -10.55 4.05
N THR A 34 6.42 -9.81 4.12
CA THR A 34 6.97 -9.33 5.41
C THR A 34 5.99 -8.40 6.12
N ALA A 35 5.31 -7.48 5.40
CA ALA A 35 4.30 -6.61 5.99
C ALA A 35 3.11 -7.41 6.54
N SER A 36 2.66 -8.45 5.83
CA SER A 36 1.58 -9.33 6.28
C SER A 36 1.94 -10.07 7.57
N GLU A 37 3.17 -10.60 7.64
CA GLU A 37 3.69 -11.28 8.84
C GLU A 37 3.79 -10.34 10.04
N LEU A 38 4.34 -9.14 9.83
CA LEU A 38 4.50 -8.11 10.87
C LEU A 38 3.13 -7.67 11.42
N LEU A 39 2.19 -7.30 10.54
CA LEU A 39 0.86 -6.88 10.97
C LEU A 39 0.13 -8.02 11.70
N THR A 40 0.22 -9.26 11.21
CA THR A 40 -0.38 -10.40 11.88
C THR A 40 0.22 -10.61 13.28
N SER A 41 1.53 -10.46 13.43
CA SER A 41 2.19 -10.53 14.74
C SER A 41 1.73 -9.40 15.66
N TRP A 42 1.70 -8.16 15.18
CA TRP A 42 1.30 -6.99 15.97
C TRP A 42 -0.17 -6.99 16.35
N ALA A 43 -1.02 -7.64 15.58
CA ALA A 43 -2.43 -7.83 15.94
C ALA A 43 -2.60 -8.53 17.29
N HIS A 44 -1.68 -9.44 17.64
CA HIS A 44 -1.72 -10.26 18.86
C HIS A 44 -0.69 -9.84 19.93
N ASP A 45 0.10 -8.81 19.68
CA ASP A 45 1.12 -8.31 20.61
C ASP A 45 0.55 -7.22 21.51
N ASP A 46 0.36 -7.49 22.78
CA ASP A 46 -0.20 -6.54 23.76
C ASP A 46 0.67 -5.30 23.97
N SER A 47 1.95 -5.34 23.59
CA SER A 47 2.82 -4.16 23.62
C SER A 47 2.53 -3.16 22.51
N VAL A 48 1.84 -3.57 21.43
CA VAL A 48 1.40 -2.72 20.33
C VAL A 48 -0.03 -2.25 20.57
N ARG A 49 -0.24 -0.95 20.64
CA ARG A 49 -1.56 -0.31 20.78
C ARG A 49 -2.08 0.29 19.48
N GLU A 50 -1.17 0.77 18.64
CA GLU A 50 -1.45 1.44 17.38
C GLU A 50 -0.37 1.09 16.35
N VAL A 51 -0.73 1.11 15.07
CA VAL A 51 0.20 0.95 13.95
C VAL A 51 0.22 2.22 13.10
N VAL A 52 1.42 2.65 12.73
CA VAL A 52 1.65 3.74 11.78
C VAL A 52 2.28 3.18 10.50
N LEU A 53 1.66 3.45 9.36
CA LEU A 53 2.19 3.13 8.03
C LEU A 53 2.79 4.39 7.39
N ARG A 54 4.02 4.32 6.90
CA ARG A 54 4.67 5.44 6.22
C ARG A 54 5.63 4.98 5.13
N GLY A 55 5.97 5.88 4.22
CA GLY A 55 7.02 5.68 3.21
C GLY A 55 8.29 6.42 3.58
N GLU A 56 9.46 5.83 3.30
CA GLU A 56 10.75 6.49 3.46
C GLU A 56 10.99 7.48 2.33
N GLY A 57 11.64 8.60 2.66
CA GLY A 57 11.99 9.67 1.74
C GLY A 57 10.85 10.66 1.48
N THR A 58 11.09 11.58 0.53
CA THR A 58 10.20 12.73 0.27
C THR A 58 9.36 12.59 -1.00
N ARG A 59 9.57 11.54 -1.80
CA ARG A 59 8.91 11.38 -3.11
C ARG A 59 7.50 10.84 -2.98
N GLY A 60 7.20 10.06 -1.96
CA GLY A 60 5.87 9.53 -1.75
C GLY A 60 5.81 8.36 -0.79
N PHE A 61 4.58 8.07 -0.37
CA PHE A 61 4.29 6.89 0.44
C PHE A 61 4.60 5.61 -0.34
N SER A 62 3.95 5.41 -1.50
CA SER A 62 4.20 4.29 -2.41
C SER A 62 3.64 4.55 -3.81
N ALA A 63 4.40 4.16 -4.83
CA ALA A 63 3.95 4.17 -6.23
C ALA A 63 3.08 2.95 -6.62
N GLY A 64 2.75 2.07 -5.67
CA GLY A 64 2.00 0.84 -5.89
C GLY A 64 2.87 -0.37 -6.21
N ALA A 65 2.31 -1.36 -6.88
CA ALA A 65 3.01 -2.59 -7.25
C ALA A 65 4.28 -2.34 -8.07
N ASP A 66 5.33 -3.14 -7.84
CA ASP A 66 6.52 -3.13 -8.69
C ASP A 66 6.21 -3.81 -10.04
N VAL A 67 5.71 -2.99 -10.98
CA VAL A 67 5.29 -3.45 -12.31
C VAL A 67 6.43 -4.10 -13.08
N ARG A 68 7.69 -3.75 -12.80
CA ARG A 68 8.85 -4.39 -13.46
C ARG A 68 9.00 -5.83 -12.98
N GLU A 69 8.90 -6.07 -11.68
CA GLU A 69 8.95 -7.42 -11.11
C GLU A 69 7.76 -8.26 -11.60
N LEU A 70 6.56 -7.69 -11.60
CA LEU A 70 5.37 -8.37 -12.15
C LEU A 70 5.51 -8.71 -13.64
N SER A 71 5.97 -7.77 -14.46
CA SER A 71 6.18 -8.00 -15.89
C SER A 71 7.20 -9.11 -16.16
N GLN A 72 8.28 -9.15 -15.36
CA GLN A 72 9.27 -10.21 -15.47
C GLN A 72 8.67 -11.56 -15.07
N ALA A 73 7.92 -11.62 -13.97
CA ALA A 73 7.27 -12.84 -13.52
C ALA A 73 6.27 -13.39 -14.57
N VAL A 74 5.52 -12.53 -15.25
CA VAL A 74 4.63 -12.93 -16.36
C VAL A 74 5.45 -13.47 -17.53
N SER A 75 6.52 -12.78 -17.93
CA SER A 75 7.39 -13.17 -19.05
C SER A 75 8.06 -14.53 -18.81
N ASP A 76 8.46 -14.79 -17.58
CA ASP A 76 9.11 -16.03 -17.17
C ASP A 76 8.10 -17.16 -16.87
N ARG A 77 6.80 -16.91 -17.10
CA ARG A 77 5.70 -17.81 -16.71
C ARG A 77 5.75 -18.20 -15.23
N GLY A 78 6.25 -17.28 -14.41
CA GLY A 78 6.36 -17.44 -12.97
C GLY A 78 5.04 -17.20 -12.25
N PRO A 79 5.03 -17.31 -10.92
CA PRO A 79 3.81 -17.22 -10.11
C PRO A 79 3.37 -15.77 -9.88
N TRP A 80 3.12 -15.00 -10.95
CA TRP A 80 2.68 -13.60 -10.86
C TRP A 80 1.36 -13.44 -10.10
N LEU A 81 0.48 -14.44 -10.15
CA LEU A 81 -0.76 -14.46 -9.36
C LEU A 81 -0.46 -14.45 -7.85
N ARG A 82 0.67 -15.02 -7.45
CA ARG A 82 1.07 -15.02 -6.04
C ARG A 82 1.27 -13.61 -5.48
N PHE A 83 1.73 -12.69 -6.30
CA PHE A 83 1.84 -11.29 -5.91
C PHE A 83 0.46 -10.72 -5.56
N LEU A 84 -0.53 -10.86 -6.45
CA LEU A 84 -1.89 -10.36 -6.22
C LEU A 84 -2.56 -11.04 -5.02
N GLU A 85 -2.38 -12.36 -4.85
CA GLU A 85 -2.90 -13.07 -3.68
C GLU A 85 -2.37 -12.48 -2.36
N VAL A 86 -1.07 -12.21 -2.30
CA VAL A 86 -0.44 -11.67 -1.08
C VAL A 86 -0.80 -10.19 -0.89
N GLU A 87 -0.89 -9.42 -1.96
CA GLU A 87 -1.32 -8.02 -1.90
C GLU A 87 -2.76 -7.92 -1.34
N TYR A 88 -3.70 -8.68 -1.89
CA TYR A 88 -5.09 -8.66 -1.42
C TYR A 88 -5.25 -9.23 0.00
N LEU A 89 -4.41 -10.20 0.37
CA LEU A 89 -4.36 -10.67 1.75
C LEU A 89 -3.89 -9.57 2.71
N LEU A 90 -2.86 -8.82 2.34
CA LEU A 90 -2.36 -7.70 3.13
C LEU A 90 -3.42 -6.61 3.30
N ASP A 91 -4.12 -6.24 2.21
CA ASP A 91 -5.22 -5.27 2.25
C ASP A 91 -6.35 -5.74 3.18
N LEU A 92 -6.66 -7.04 3.16
CA LEU A 92 -7.65 -7.63 4.05
C LEU A 92 -7.18 -7.61 5.52
N ILE A 93 -5.90 -7.89 5.78
CA ILE A 93 -5.31 -7.78 7.12
C ILE A 93 -5.47 -6.37 7.66
N VAL A 94 -5.17 -5.34 6.85
CA VAL A 94 -5.36 -3.94 7.24
C VAL A 94 -6.83 -3.64 7.50
N ALA A 95 -7.74 -4.09 6.63
CA ALA A 95 -9.18 -3.85 6.77
C ALA A 95 -9.79 -4.50 8.03
N GLN A 96 -9.21 -5.59 8.52
CA GLN A 96 -9.69 -6.35 9.68
C GLN A 96 -8.79 -6.19 10.90
N PHE A 97 -7.83 -5.27 10.86
CA PHE A 97 -6.86 -5.11 11.93
C PHE A 97 -7.55 -4.72 13.24
N PRO A 98 -7.27 -5.41 14.36
CA PRO A 98 -8.02 -5.22 15.61
C PRO A 98 -7.62 -3.96 16.40
N LYS A 99 -6.58 -3.24 15.95
CA LYS A 99 -6.05 -2.04 16.60
C LYS A 99 -6.06 -0.87 15.60
N HIS A 100 -5.86 0.34 16.10
CA HIS A 100 -5.89 1.53 15.25
C HIS A 100 -4.71 1.55 14.26
N ILE A 101 -5.01 1.82 12.97
CA ILE A 101 -4.00 2.04 11.94
C ILE A 101 -4.08 3.49 11.44
N THR A 102 -2.97 4.20 11.53
CA THR A 102 -2.79 5.52 10.91
C THR A 102 -1.83 5.42 9.74
N ALA A 103 -2.21 5.90 8.56
CA ALA A 103 -1.36 5.96 7.37
C ALA A 103 -0.97 7.41 7.04
N HIS A 104 0.33 7.67 6.87
CA HIS A 104 0.88 8.96 6.44
C HIS A 104 1.15 8.94 4.94
N LEU A 105 0.34 9.66 4.17
CA LEU A 105 0.32 9.66 2.71
C LEU A 105 1.00 10.92 2.16
N ASN A 106 2.31 11.04 2.32
CA ASN A 106 3.07 12.13 1.70
C ASN A 106 3.35 11.82 0.23
N GLY A 107 3.35 12.84 -0.63
CA GLY A 107 3.71 12.71 -2.06
C GLY A 107 2.88 11.64 -2.79
N ILE A 108 3.55 10.89 -3.67
CA ILE A 108 2.90 9.86 -4.51
C ILE A 108 2.35 8.71 -3.67
N THR A 109 1.04 8.46 -3.81
CA THR A 109 0.33 7.33 -3.20
C THR A 109 -0.61 6.75 -4.26
N MET A 110 -0.21 5.67 -4.92
CA MET A 110 -0.90 5.16 -6.11
C MET A 110 -1.05 3.64 -6.09
N GLY A 111 -2.05 3.13 -6.83
CA GLY A 111 -2.27 1.71 -7.03
C GLY A 111 -2.34 0.92 -5.72
N GLY A 112 -1.57 -0.17 -5.59
CA GLY A 112 -1.46 -0.94 -4.35
C GLY A 112 -1.01 -0.13 -3.12
N GLY A 113 -0.35 1.03 -3.31
CA GLY A 113 -0.07 1.96 -2.20
C GLY A 113 -1.36 2.58 -1.63
N LEU A 114 -2.35 2.88 -2.48
CA LEU A 114 -3.70 3.24 -2.02
C LEU A 114 -4.40 2.02 -1.40
N GLY A 115 -4.33 0.84 -2.04
CA GLY A 115 -4.90 -0.41 -1.52
C GLY A 115 -4.53 -0.65 -0.07
N LEU A 116 -3.23 -0.60 0.21
CA LEU A 116 -2.69 -0.77 1.57
C LEU A 116 -3.25 0.23 2.60
N THR A 117 -3.75 1.38 2.18
CA THR A 117 -4.10 2.48 3.09
C THR A 117 -5.56 2.89 3.10
N VAL A 118 -6.36 2.54 2.08
CA VAL A 118 -7.77 2.97 2.01
C VAL A 118 -8.62 2.44 3.16
N ASN A 119 -8.24 1.31 3.74
CA ASN A 119 -8.92 0.68 4.88
C ASN A 119 -8.31 1.04 6.24
N ALA A 120 -7.24 1.84 6.30
CA ALA A 120 -6.72 2.36 7.56
C ALA A 120 -7.75 3.24 8.25
N ASP A 121 -7.78 3.26 9.59
CA ASP A 121 -8.74 4.08 10.36
C ASP A 121 -8.52 5.57 10.13
N ARG A 122 -7.25 5.98 10.00
CA ARG A 122 -6.87 7.37 9.77
C ARG A 122 -5.87 7.48 8.64
N ARG A 123 -6.11 8.40 7.70
CA ARG A 123 -5.18 8.80 6.64
C ARG A 123 -4.80 10.26 6.84
N ILE A 124 -3.52 10.53 6.96
CA ILE A 124 -2.96 11.88 7.07
C ILE A 124 -2.37 12.23 5.71
N VAL A 125 -2.86 13.29 5.13
CA VAL A 125 -2.44 13.85 3.84
C VAL A 125 -1.87 15.25 4.04
N ASP A 126 -1.04 15.70 3.11
CA ASP A 126 -0.53 17.06 3.06
C ASP A 126 -0.63 17.63 1.63
N SER A 127 -0.14 18.85 1.44
CA SER A 127 -0.18 19.53 0.13
C SER A 127 0.68 18.86 -0.96
N SER A 128 1.53 17.91 -0.61
CA SER A 128 2.34 17.14 -1.57
C SER A 128 1.66 15.86 -2.03
N THR A 129 0.58 15.44 -1.34
CA THR A 129 -0.09 14.17 -1.62
C THR A 129 -0.71 14.15 -3.01
N LEU A 130 -0.36 13.14 -3.79
CA LEU A 130 -0.89 12.88 -5.12
C LEU A 130 -1.40 11.44 -5.19
N MET A 131 -2.71 11.27 -5.40
CA MET A 131 -3.36 9.97 -5.45
C MET A 131 -3.83 9.64 -6.87
N ALA A 132 -3.65 8.41 -7.30
CA ALA A 132 -4.20 7.88 -8.55
C ALA A 132 -4.33 6.36 -8.49
N MET A 133 -5.22 5.83 -9.36
CA MET A 133 -5.25 4.41 -9.72
C MET A 133 -4.81 4.29 -11.18
N PRO A 134 -3.49 4.10 -11.43
CA PRO A 134 -2.94 4.20 -12.78
C PRO A 134 -3.09 2.92 -13.61
N GLU A 135 -3.78 1.90 -13.12
CA GLU A 135 -3.87 0.55 -13.68
C GLU A 135 -4.39 0.55 -15.12
N THR A 136 -5.35 1.41 -15.45
CA THR A 136 -5.91 1.48 -16.81
C THR A 136 -4.90 1.92 -17.87
N LYS A 137 -3.82 2.63 -17.47
CA LYS A 137 -2.72 2.99 -18.38
C LYS A 137 -1.87 1.80 -18.80
N ILE A 138 -1.90 0.72 -18.03
CA ILE A 138 -1.14 -0.50 -18.30
C ILE A 138 -2.02 -1.67 -18.73
N GLY A 139 -3.29 -1.39 -19.07
CA GLY A 139 -4.24 -2.42 -19.53
C GLY A 139 -4.81 -3.29 -18.42
N PHE A 140 -4.77 -2.81 -17.18
CA PHE A 140 -5.39 -3.46 -16.03
C PHE A 140 -6.59 -2.63 -15.53
N PHE A 141 -7.11 -2.90 -14.37
CA PHE A 141 -8.22 -2.18 -13.73
C PHE A 141 -7.85 -1.83 -12.29
N PRO A 142 -8.41 -0.77 -11.71
CA PRO A 142 -8.23 -0.48 -10.28
C PRO A 142 -8.69 -1.66 -9.44
N ASP A 143 -7.79 -2.17 -8.60
CA ASP A 143 -8.00 -3.34 -7.75
C ASP A 143 -7.65 -3.05 -6.28
N ALA A 144 -6.98 -3.94 -5.57
CA ALA A 144 -6.48 -3.73 -4.20
C ALA A 144 -7.55 -3.15 -3.23
N GLY A 145 -8.84 -3.55 -3.40
CA GLY A 145 -9.93 -3.08 -2.55
C GLY A 145 -10.36 -1.62 -2.78
N VAL A 146 -9.66 -0.85 -3.62
CA VAL A 146 -9.89 0.59 -3.80
C VAL A 146 -11.21 0.88 -4.50
N MET A 147 -11.71 0.01 -5.36
CA MET A 147 -12.96 0.20 -6.11
C MET A 147 -14.18 0.46 -5.21
N TYR A 148 -14.23 -0.15 -4.03
CA TYR A 148 -15.29 0.14 -3.05
C TYR A 148 -15.31 1.61 -2.65
N TRP A 149 -14.13 2.19 -2.40
CA TRP A 149 -13.98 3.58 -2.00
C TRP A 149 -14.19 4.55 -3.17
N LEU A 150 -13.68 4.21 -4.36
CA LEU A 150 -13.91 5.02 -5.57
C LEU A 150 -15.41 5.10 -5.92
N ALA A 151 -16.15 4.00 -5.79
CA ALA A 151 -17.59 4.01 -6.00
C ALA A 151 -18.32 4.98 -5.06
N ARG A 152 -17.85 5.13 -3.82
CA ARG A 152 -18.41 6.07 -2.83
C ARG A 152 -18.00 7.52 -3.07
N ALA A 153 -16.90 7.74 -3.78
CA ALA A 153 -16.44 9.08 -4.16
C ALA A 153 -17.19 9.66 -5.39
N GLY A 154 -18.19 8.95 -5.91
CA GLY A 154 -19.04 9.43 -7.01
C GLY A 154 -18.29 9.74 -8.28
N ALA A 155 -18.54 10.90 -8.89
CA ALA A 155 -17.93 11.30 -10.16
C ALA A 155 -16.40 11.37 -10.09
N LEU A 156 -15.83 11.80 -8.97
CA LEU A 156 -14.39 11.85 -8.78
C LEU A 156 -13.78 10.44 -8.80
N GLY A 157 -14.36 9.50 -8.06
CA GLY A 157 -13.89 8.12 -8.06
C GLY A 157 -14.03 7.44 -9.41
N THR A 158 -15.14 7.70 -10.13
CA THR A 158 -15.32 7.23 -11.51
C THR A 158 -14.25 7.79 -12.44
N HIS A 159 -13.95 9.09 -12.32
CA HIS A 159 -12.90 9.73 -13.11
C HIS A 159 -11.54 9.06 -12.84
N MET A 160 -11.15 8.90 -11.57
CA MET A 160 -9.89 8.24 -11.20
C MET A 160 -9.82 6.81 -11.76
N ALA A 161 -10.89 6.03 -11.61
CA ALA A 161 -10.94 4.63 -12.05
C ALA A 161 -10.79 4.47 -13.57
N LEU A 162 -11.40 5.36 -14.36
CA LEU A 162 -11.44 5.22 -15.82
C LEU A 162 -10.29 5.91 -16.55
N THR A 163 -9.74 6.99 -15.98
CA THR A 163 -8.77 7.84 -16.69
C THR A 163 -7.37 7.76 -16.09
N SER A 164 -7.21 7.08 -14.95
CA SER A 164 -5.97 7.16 -14.14
C SER A 164 -5.63 8.61 -13.78
N GLY A 165 -6.64 9.45 -13.65
CA GLY A 165 -6.48 10.85 -13.23
C GLY A 165 -5.91 10.95 -11.82
N THR A 166 -5.07 11.99 -11.61
CA THR A 166 -4.47 12.30 -10.31
C THR A 166 -5.32 13.33 -9.57
N ILE A 167 -5.42 13.19 -8.27
CA ILE A 167 -6.01 14.16 -7.35
C ILE A 167 -5.02 14.53 -6.28
#